data_89fd2e43f7f0eef5ca92150e7f08c1da
#
_entry.id   89fd2e43f7f0eef5ca92150e7f08c1da
#
_cell.length_a   1.000
_cell.length_b   1.000
_cell.length_c   1.000
_cell.angle_alpha   90.00
_cell.angle_beta   90.00
_cell.angle_gamma   90.00
#
_symmetry.space_group_name_H-M   'P 1'
#
loop_
_entity.id
_entity.type
_entity.pdbx_description
1 polymer ?
#
loop_
_entity_poly.entity_id
_entity_poly.type
_entity_poly.pdbx_seq_one_letter_code
_entity_poly.pdbx_strand_id
1 'polypeptide(L)'
;MEYVRYPMDLGELCRNVYEMHKDRVQTGVVLILDNKDTSLIINEDQNRIMQVVTNLITNAIKFTFKGEIRFGFEVRKEYIDFYVKDTGMGISEEKIKMIFERFVKLNTFVQGTGLGLAICRVIVEKIGGEITAESKLNEGSTFRFTIPYKAGKKCPESGRGTKCPESGSTGLRKVLQRRTVLVAEDVDSNFLLLKTLLGKRCNLLWAKDGEDAVNQFKEHQPDLILMDIKMPHMDGLEATRLIRSYSKEVPIVALTAFAFESDKDRAIEAGCDDFLTKPVSQNALEKVLDKYVK
;
A
#
# COMPACT_ATOMS: atom_id res chain seq x y z
N MET A 1 13.92 1.10 -11.51
CA MET A 1 12.53 0.87 -11.03
C MET A 1 11.76 0.35 -12.23
N GLU A 2 11.41 -0.92 -12.22
CA GLU A 2 10.57 -1.52 -13.25
C GLU A 2 9.12 -1.14 -12.99
N TYR A 3 8.41 -0.68 -14.01
CA TYR A 3 6.98 -0.38 -14.00
C TYR A 3 6.24 -1.61 -14.52
N VAL A 4 5.33 -2.12 -13.71
CA VAL A 4 4.56 -3.31 -14.11
C VAL A 4 3.11 -2.93 -14.24
N ARG A 5 2.60 -2.89 -15.47
CA ARG A 5 1.22 -2.52 -15.78
C ARG A 5 0.33 -3.76 -15.78
N TYR A 6 -0.74 -3.69 -15.00
CA TYR A 6 -1.80 -4.71 -14.96
C TYR A 6 -3.17 -4.07 -15.03
N PRO A 7 -4.19 -4.80 -15.51
CA PRO A 7 -5.57 -4.35 -15.37
C PRO A 7 -5.92 -4.17 -13.89
N MET A 8 -6.31 -2.96 -13.51
CA MET A 8 -6.71 -2.59 -12.15
C MET A 8 -8.00 -1.78 -12.16
N ASP A 9 -8.83 -1.92 -11.13
CA ASP A 9 -10.01 -1.07 -10.94
C ASP A 9 -9.63 0.18 -10.14
N LEU A 10 -9.70 1.34 -10.78
CA LEU A 10 -9.39 2.62 -10.17
C LEU A 10 -10.39 2.99 -9.06
N GLY A 11 -11.65 2.63 -9.21
CA GLY A 11 -12.67 2.83 -8.18
C GLY A 11 -12.40 1.98 -6.94
N GLU A 12 -11.98 0.72 -7.11
CA GLU A 12 -11.57 -0.14 -6.01
C GLU A 12 -10.33 0.43 -5.29
N LEU A 13 -9.34 0.92 -6.04
CA LEU A 13 -8.19 1.61 -5.45
C LEU A 13 -8.63 2.80 -4.59
N CYS A 14 -9.55 3.63 -5.09
CA CYS A 14 -10.04 4.79 -4.32
C CYS A 14 -10.77 4.37 -3.04
N ARG A 15 -11.62 3.33 -3.11
CA ARG A 15 -12.29 2.76 -1.93
C ARG A 15 -11.29 2.26 -0.89
N ASN A 16 -10.27 1.52 -1.32
CA ASN A 16 -9.22 1.02 -0.44
C ASN A 16 -8.47 2.18 0.24
N VAL A 17 -8.11 3.22 -0.50
CA VAL A 17 -7.45 4.41 0.07
C VAL A 17 -8.37 5.15 1.03
N TYR A 18 -9.68 5.28 0.73
CA TYR A 18 -10.66 5.87 1.63
C TYR A 18 -10.74 5.10 2.97
N GLU A 19 -10.91 3.78 2.91
CA GLU A 19 -10.98 2.93 4.10
C GLU A 19 -9.72 3.01 4.97
N MET A 20 -8.53 3.13 4.34
CA MET A 20 -7.26 3.27 5.06
C MET A 20 -7.11 4.60 5.80
N HIS A 21 -7.79 5.66 5.36
CA HIS A 21 -7.56 7.02 5.87
C HIS A 21 -8.76 7.64 6.58
N LYS A 22 -9.98 7.08 6.48
CA LYS A 22 -11.20 7.64 7.07
C LYS A 22 -11.10 7.85 8.59
N ASP A 23 -10.40 6.97 9.29
CA ASP A 23 -10.23 7.03 10.74
C ASP A 23 -8.96 7.80 11.18
N ARG A 24 -8.16 8.28 10.21
CA ARG A 24 -6.93 9.04 10.46
C ARG A 24 -7.11 10.56 10.38
N VAL A 25 -8.27 11.03 9.97
CA VAL A 25 -8.59 12.45 9.94
C VAL A 25 -8.77 12.99 11.36
N GLN A 26 -8.39 14.25 11.57
CA GLN A 26 -8.55 14.90 12.86
C GLN A 26 -10.02 15.17 13.17
N THR A 27 -10.37 15.27 14.45
CA THR A 27 -11.70 15.66 14.87
C THR A 27 -12.09 17.00 14.25
N GLY A 28 -13.22 17.03 13.54
CA GLY A 28 -13.70 18.22 12.81
C GLY A 28 -13.27 18.29 11.35
N VAL A 29 -12.60 17.23 10.83
CA VAL A 29 -12.30 17.03 9.41
C VAL A 29 -13.11 15.86 8.86
N VAL A 30 -13.67 16.00 7.67
CA VAL A 30 -14.40 14.93 6.98
C VAL A 30 -13.65 14.52 5.73
N LEU A 31 -13.39 13.23 5.57
CA LEU A 31 -12.83 12.66 4.33
C LEU A 31 -14.00 12.22 3.42
N ILE A 32 -13.98 12.63 2.15
CA ILE A 32 -15.04 12.37 1.17
C ILE A 32 -14.41 11.75 -0.08
N LEU A 33 -14.99 10.61 -0.49
CA LEU A 33 -14.68 9.97 -1.78
C LEU A 33 -15.85 10.20 -2.75
N ASP A 34 -15.61 10.91 -3.86
CA ASP A 34 -16.65 11.26 -4.83
C ASP A 34 -17.03 10.08 -5.76
N ASN A 35 -16.10 9.18 -6.05
CA ASN A 35 -16.31 8.04 -6.97
C ASN A 35 -16.59 6.71 -6.25
N LYS A 36 -17.32 6.72 -5.14
CA LYS A 36 -17.51 5.55 -4.28
C LYS A 36 -18.08 4.33 -5.01
N ASP A 37 -19.02 4.56 -5.93
CA ASP A 37 -19.73 3.52 -6.67
C ASP A 37 -19.22 3.32 -8.11
N THR A 38 -18.12 3.99 -8.48
CA THR A 38 -17.55 3.90 -9.83
C THR A 38 -16.57 2.73 -9.92
N SER A 39 -16.67 1.95 -11.00
CA SER A 39 -15.67 0.95 -11.39
C SER A 39 -15.08 1.35 -12.73
N LEU A 40 -13.78 1.47 -12.83
CA LEU A 40 -13.06 1.81 -14.05
C LEU A 40 -11.78 0.99 -14.15
N ILE A 41 -11.76 0.07 -15.12
CA ILE A 41 -10.57 -0.75 -15.36
C ILE A 41 -9.59 0.02 -16.25
N ILE A 42 -8.38 0.18 -15.73
CA ILE A 42 -7.24 0.76 -16.45
C ILE A 42 -6.06 -0.19 -16.41
N ASN A 43 -5.10 -0.03 -17.33
CA ASN A 43 -3.90 -0.86 -17.37
C ASN A 43 -2.69 -0.03 -16.93
N GLU A 44 -2.45 -0.01 -15.61
CA GLU A 44 -1.36 0.77 -15.01
C GLU A 44 -0.78 0.08 -13.76
N ASP A 45 0.31 0.63 -13.22
CA ASP A 45 0.92 0.15 -11.99
C ASP A 45 0.12 0.63 -10.76
N GLN A 46 -0.72 -0.26 -10.24
CA GLN A 46 -1.60 0.01 -9.10
C GLN A 46 -0.82 0.55 -7.88
N ASN A 47 0.35 0.00 -7.59
CA ASN A 47 1.14 0.40 -6.43
C ASN A 47 1.65 1.84 -6.57
N ARG A 48 2.01 2.23 -7.79
CA ARG A 48 2.49 3.59 -8.06
C ARG A 48 1.36 4.61 -7.99
N ILE A 49 0.20 4.30 -8.57
CA ILE A 49 -0.98 5.17 -8.44
C ILE A 49 -1.40 5.27 -6.98
N MET A 50 -1.48 4.15 -6.26
CA MET A 50 -1.78 4.14 -4.82
C MET A 50 -0.77 4.98 -4.02
N GLN A 51 0.53 4.90 -4.33
CA GLN A 51 1.57 5.71 -3.69
C GLN A 51 1.35 7.20 -3.90
N VAL A 52 0.97 7.64 -5.11
CA VAL A 52 0.66 9.05 -5.40
C VAL A 52 -0.55 9.49 -4.60
N VAL A 53 -1.67 8.76 -4.69
CA VAL A 53 -2.94 9.10 -4.03
C VAL A 53 -2.78 9.15 -2.50
N THR A 54 -2.15 8.13 -1.92
CA THR A 54 -1.88 8.07 -0.47
C THR A 54 -1.03 9.26 0.00
N ASN A 55 0.00 9.62 -0.78
CA ASN A 55 0.86 10.75 -0.41
C ASN A 55 0.11 12.10 -0.48
N LEU A 56 -0.75 12.29 -1.47
CA LEU A 56 -1.57 13.51 -1.57
C LEU A 56 -2.60 13.57 -0.42
N ILE A 57 -3.27 12.47 -0.09
CA ILE A 57 -4.25 12.41 1.00
C ILE A 57 -3.58 12.60 2.36
N THR A 58 -2.44 11.97 2.61
CA THR A 58 -1.72 12.16 3.88
C THR A 58 -1.23 13.59 4.05
N ASN A 59 -0.84 14.28 2.97
CA ASN A 59 -0.55 15.70 3.01
C ASN A 59 -1.81 16.52 3.34
N ALA A 60 -2.94 16.23 2.69
CA ALA A 60 -4.20 16.91 2.99
C ALA A 60 -4.62 16.74 4.46
N ILE A 61 -4.55 15.51 5.02
CA ILE A 61 -4.85 15.22 6.43
C ILE A 61 -3.94 16.00 7.37
N LYS A 62 -2.66 16.11 7.02
CA LYS A 62 -1.64 16.77 7.82
C LYS A 62 -1.84 18.29 7.92
N PHE A 63 -2.38 18.90 6.88
CA PHE A 63 -2.51 20.35 6.77
C PHE A 63 -3.96 20.88 6.86
N THR A 64 -4.93 20.00 7.07
CA THR A 64 -6.34 20.35 7.29
C THR A 64 -6.70 20.08 8.74
N PHE A 65 -6.96 21.13 9.52
CA PHE A 65 -7.29 21.03 10.93
C PHE A 65 -8.81 21.11 11.18
N LYS A 66 -9.58 21.61 10.20
CA LYS A 66 -11.04 21.71 10.25
C LYS A 66 -11.58 21.80 8.82
N GLY A 67 -12.73 21.19 8.57
CA GLY A 67 -13.41 21.23 7.27
C GLY A 67 -13.42 19.89 6.56
N GLU A 68 -13.05 19.84 5.27
CA GLU A 68 -13.16 18.62 4.48
C GLU A 68 -11.92 18.36 3.62
N ILE A 69 -11.71 17.08 3.34
CA ILE A 69 -10.79 16.58 2.33
C ILE A 69 -11.60 15.74 1.36
N ARG A 70 -11.58 16.11 0.09
CA ARG A 70 -12.35 15.47 -0.96
C ARG A 70 -11.43 14.94 -2.04
N PHE A 71 -11.64 13.71 -2.48
CA PHE A 71 -10.84 13.14 -3.56
C PHE A 71 -11.67 12.25 -4.49
N GLY A 72 -11.17 12.08 -5.70
CA GLY A 72 -11.82 11.29 -6.72
C GLY A 72 -11.12 11.47 -8.06
N PHE A 73 -11.77 11.01 -9.13
CA PHE A 73 -11.27 11.16 -10.49
C PHE A 73 -12.39 11.48 -11.48
N GLU A 74 -12.02 12.14 -12.58
CA GLU A 74 -12.90 12.43 -13.71
C GLU A 74 -12.32 11.79 -14.97
N VAL A 75 -13.16 11.07 -15.70
CA VAL A 75 -12.75 10.45 -16.98
C VAL A 75 -12.89 11.47 -18.09
N ARG A 76 -11.78 11.80 -18.75
CA ARG A 76 -11.72 12.65 -19.94
C ARG A 76 -11.47 11.79 -21.20
N LYS A 77 -11.52 12.39 -22.39
CA LYS A 77 -11.35 11.65 -23.64
C LYS A 77 -10.02 10.91 -23.77
N GLU A 78 -8.93 11.54 -23.33
CA GLU A 78 -7.55 11.04 -23.50
C GLU A 78 -6.81 10.79 -22.20
N TYR A 79 -7.41 11.16 -21.06
CA TYR A 79 -6.82 10.99 -19.75
C TYR A 79 -7.88 10.89 -18.65
N ILE A 80 -7.47 10.38 -17.51
CA ILE A 80 -8.21 10.44 -16.27
C ILE A 80 -7.58 11.55 -15.43
N ASP A 81 -8.39 12.49 -14.95
CA ASP A 81 -7.98 13.59 -14.09
C ASP A 81 -8.31 13.22 -12.64
N PHE A 82 -7.28 12.88 -11.87
CA PHE A 82 -7.39 12.57 -10.46
C PHE A 82 -7.17 13.81 -9.61
N TYR A 83 -7.95 14.00 -8.54
CA TYR A 83 -7.82 15.18 -7.67
C TYR A 83 -7.91 14.82 -6.20
N VAL A 84 -7.19 15.60 -5.38
CA VAL A 84 -7.33 15.68 -3.94
C VAL A 84 -7.46 17.15 -3.57
N LYS A 85 -8.61 17.53 -3.02
CA LYS A 85 -8.94 18.90 -2.59
C LYS A 85 -9.09 18.92 -1.08
N ASP A 86 -8.46 19.88 -0.45
CA ASP A 86 -8.57 20.14 0.99
C ASP A 86 -9.00 21.58 1.28
N THR A 87 -9.58 21.80 2.45
CA THR A 87 -9.91 23.13 2.99
C THR A 87 -8.93 23.56 4.09
N GLY A 88 -7.67 23.12 3.99
CA GLY A 88 -6.64 23.35 4.96
C GLY A 88 -6.01 24.74 4.91
N MET A 89 -4.81 24.83 5.46
CA MET A 89 -4.09 26.11 5.56
C MET A 89 -3.65 26.72 4.23
N GLY A 90 -3.71 25.95 3.14
CA GLY A 90 -3.25 26.40 1.83
C GLY A 90 -1.76 26.66 1.74
N ILE A 91 -1.31 27.07 0.56
CA ILE A 91 0.09 27.31 0.20
C ILE A 91 0.20 28.70 -0.42
N SER A 92 1.22 29.46 -0.04
CA SER A 92 1.45 30.78 -0.63
C SER A 92 1.89 30.67 -2.10
N GLU A 93 1.54 31.66 -2.91
CA GLU A 93 1.87 31.70 -4.34
C GLU A 93 3.37 31.58 -4.64
N GLU A 94 4.20 32.10 -3.77
CA GLU A 94 5.66 31.97 -3.90
C GLU A 94 6.15 30.54 -3.73
N LYS A 95 5.53 29.79 -2.80
CA LYS A 95 5.94 28.44 -2.46
C LYS A 95 5.37 27.38 -3.39
N ILE A 96 4.20 27.62 -3.99
CA ILE A 96 3.53 26.64 -4.85
C ILE A 96 4.39 26.22 -6.05
N LYS A 97 5.26 27.11 -6.53
CA LYS A 97 6.16 26.83 -7.65
C LYS A 97 7.25 25.80 -7.32
N MET A 98 7.57 25.66 -6.04
CA MET A 98 8.68 24.81 -5.58
C MET A 98 8.24 23.53 -4.85
N ILE A 99 6.93 23.33 -4.63
CA ILE A 99 6.45 22.21 -3.80
C ILE A 99 6.78 20.82 -4.35
N PHE A 100 7.04 20.71 -5.65
CA PHE A 100 7.45 19.47 -6.31
C PHE A 100 8.96 19.28 -6.38
N GLU A 101 9.76 20.20 -5.86
CA GLU A 101 11.20 20.08 -5.75
C GLU A 101 11.58 19.19 -4.54
N ARG A 102 12.76 18.57 -4.63
CA ARG A 102 13.24 17.68 -3.56
C ARG A 102 13.64 18.48 -2.34
N PHE A 103 13.32 17.94 -1.15
CA PHE A 103 13.69 18.51 0.15
C PHE A 103 13.01 19.86 0.48
N VAL A 104 12.04 20.29 -0.30
CA VAL A 104 11.26 21.50 0.03
C VAL A 104 10.25 21.17 1.12
N LYS A 105 10.33 21.93 2.22
CA LYS A 105 9.38 21.90 3.33
C LYS A 105 8.69 23.25 3.43
N LEU A 106 7.37 23.25 3.37
CA LEU A 106 6.57 24.47 3.52
C LEU A 106 6.52 24.97 4.97
N ASN A 107 6.65 24.04 5.92
CA ASN A 107 6.68 24.32 7.35
C ASN A 107 7.73 23.43 8.03
N THR A 108 8.69 24.07 8.72
CA THR A 108 9.79 23.39 9.42
C THR A 108 9.33 22.67 10.69
N PHE A 109 8.19 23.08 11.26
CA PHE A 109 7.62 22.48 12.47
C PHE A 109 6.83 21.20 12.21
N VAL A 110 6.51 20.90 10.95
CA VAL A 110 5.70 19.73 10.60
C VAL A 110 6.61 18.60 10.11
N GLN A 111 6.53 17.45 10.77
CA GLN A 111 7.38 16.29 10.51
C GLN A 111 7.20 15.78 9.07
N GLY A 112 8.30 15.56 8.34
CA GLY A 112 8.32 15.04 6.98
C GLY A 112 9.67 15.24 6.30
N THR A 113 9.97 14.41 5.30
CA THR A 113 11.25 14.43 4.58
C THR A 113 11.32 15.46 3.46
N GLY A 114 10.20 16.05 3.02
CA GLY A 114 10.14 16.94 1.85
C GLY A 114 10.33 16.20 0.51
N LEU A 115 10.20 14.88 0.49
CA LEU A 115 10.38 14.06 -0.72
C LEU A 115 9.06 13.61 -1.35
N GLY A 116 7.96 13.62 -0.61
CA GLY A 116 6.71 13.03 -1.03
C GLY A 116 6.17 13.58 -2.35
N LEU A 117 6.01 14.88 -2.49
CA LEU A 117 5.50 15.50 -3.71
C LEU A 117 6.48 15.37 -4.89
N ALA A 118 7.79 15.41 -4.64
CA ALA A 118 8.80 15.15 -5.66
C ALA A 118 8.72 13.72 -6.20
N ILE A 119 8.45 12.73 -5.32
CA ILE A 119 8.22 11.33 -5.72
C ILE A 119 6.94 11.22 -6.54
N CYS A 120 5.85 11.89 -6.12
CA CYS A 120 4.60 11.93 -6.91
C CYS A 120 4.84 12.42 -8.33
N ARG A 121 5.58 13.52 -8.48
CA ARG A 121 5.92 14.08 -9.80
C ARG A 121 6.67 13.07 -10.66
N VAL A 122 7.72 12.43 -10.12
CA VAL A 122 8.50 11.41 -10.86
C VAL A 122 7.62 10.23 -11.27
N ILE A 123 6.69 9.78 -10.41
CA ILE A 123 5.78 8.67 -10.73
C ILE A 123 4.83 9.09 -11.85
N VAL A 124 4.17 10.24 -11.71
CA VAL A 124 3.18 10.73 -12.68
C VAL A 124 3.81 11.00 -14.05
N GLU A 125 4.97 11.64 -14.11
CA GLU A 125 5.73 11.85 -15.35
C GLU A 125 6.09 10.51 -16.04
N LYS A 126 6.46 9.49 -15.26
CA LYS A 126 6.79 8.16 -15.81
C LYS A 126 5.60 7.41 -16.39
N ILE A 127 4.39 7.60 -15.90
CA ILE A 127 3.18 7.05 -16.52
C ILE A 127 2.70 7.88 -17.71
N GLY A 128 3.37 9.00 -17.99
CA GLY A 128 3.04 9.91 -19.11
C GLY A 128 1.95 10.92 -18.75
N GLY A 129 1.71 11.15 -17.47
CA GLY A 129 0.78 12.16 -16.94
C GLY A 129 1.48 13.44 -16.51
N GLU A 130 0.69 14.36 -15.99
CA GLU A 130 1.14 15.62 -15.40
C GLU A 130 0.55 15.78 -14.00
N ILE A 131 1.31 16.36 -13.06
CA ILE A 131 0.83 16.72 -11.72
C ILE A 131 0.89 18.22 -11.52
N THR A 132 -0.21 18.79 -11.04
CA THR A 132 -0.38 20.22 -10.79
C THR A 132 -0.94 20.48 -9.40
N ALA A 133 -0.81 21.72 -8.92
CA ALA A 133 -1.41 22.15 -7.67
C ALA A 133 -1.93 23.58 -7.81
N GLU A 134 -3.12 23.80 -7.28
CA GLU A 134 -3.73 25.11 -7.10
C GLU A 134 -3.98 25.30 -5.61
N SER A 135 -3.57 26.44 -5.06
CA SER A 135 -3.75 26.69 -3.63
C SER A 135 -3.80 28.19 -3.34
N LYS A 136 -4.56 28.52 -2.30
CA LYS A 136 -4.59 29.86 -1.76
C LYS A 136 -4.50 29.79 -0.25
N LEU A 137 -3.67 30.65 0.34
CA LEU A 137 -3.41 30.66 1.77
C LEU A 137 -4.73 30.85 2.55
N ASN A 138 -4.96 29.98 3.53
CA ASN A 138 -6.18 29.88 4.38
C ASN A 138 -7.47 29.51 3.64
N GLU A 139 -7.41 29.10 2.36
CA GLU A 139 -8.57 28.59 1.61
C GLU A 139 -8.44 27.12 1.25
N GLY A 140 -7.23 26.54 1.38
CA GLY A 140 -6.95 25.15 1.08
C GLY A 140 -6.17 24.95 -0.21
N SER A 141 -6.07 23.68 -0.63
CA SER A 141 -5.31 23.30 -1.82
C SER A 141 -6.08 22.28 -2.66
N THR A 142 -5.78 22.25 -3.94
CA THR A 142 -6.25 21.21 -4.86
C THR A 142 -5.05 20.69 -5.64
N PHE A 143 -4.70 19.43 -5.41
CA PHE A 143 -3.71 18.71 -6.18
C PHE A 143 -4.40 17.89 -7.24
N ARG A 144 -3.89 17.94 -8.47
CA ARG A 144 -4.41 17.16 -9.60
C ARG A 144 -3.27 16.40 -10.26
N PHE A 145 -3.57 15.19 -10.75
CA PHE A 145 -2.66 14.50 -11.65
C PHE A 145 -3.44 13.74 -12.72
N THR A 146 -2.83 13.60 -13.88
CA THR A 146 -3.44 12.92 -15.01
C THR A 146 -2.83 11.54 -15.23
N ILE A 147 -3.68 10.61 -15.67
CA ILE A 147 -3.28 9.27 -16.13
C ILE A 147 -3.72 9.16 -17.58
N PRO A 148 -2.82 8.92 -18.56
CA PRO A 148 -3.20 8.72 -19.95
C PRO A 148 -4.22 7.58 -20.06
N TYR A 149 -5.35 7.88 -20.69
CA TYR A 149 -6.45 6.92 -20.85
C TYR A 149 -7.02 7.04 -22.26
N LYS A 150 -6.97 5.96 -23.01
CA LYS A 150 -7.67 5.88 -24.31
C LYS A 150 -8.97 5.13 -24.10
N ALA A 151 -10.08 5.84 -24.10
CA ALA A 151 -11.41 5.24 -24.14
C ALA A 151 -11.57 4.53 -25.48
N GLY A 152 -11.34 3.21 -25.51
CA GLY A 152 -11.55 2.48 -26.75
C GLY A 152 -10.73 1.21 -26.89
N LYS A 153 -11.03 0.24 -26.08
CA LYS A 153 -11.29 -1.17 -26.42
C LYS A 153 -12.05 -1.72 -25.22
N LYS A 154 -13.37 -1.78 -25.35
CA LYS A 154 -14.18 -2.61 -24.45
C LYS A 154 -13.47 -3.95 -24.36
N CYS A 155 -13.07 -4.36 -23.18
CA CYS A 155 -12.84 -5.76 -22.93
C CYS A 155 -14.06 -6.50 -23.47
N PRO A 156 -13.91 -7.62 -24.17
CA PRO A 156 -15.05 -8.35 -24.68
C PRO A 156 -15.96 -8.64 -23.48
N GLU A 157 -17.16 -8.10 -23.54
CA GLU A 157 -18.26 -8.55 -22.70
C GLU A 157 -18.29 -10.05 -22.86
N SER A 158 -17.98 -10.77 -21.80
CA SER A 158 -18.29 -12.19 -21.71
C SER A 158 -19.81 -12.29 -21.75
N GLY A 159 -20.31 -12.28 -23.00
CA GLY A 159 -21.69 -12.50 -23.32
C GLY A 159 -22.12 -13.91 -22.95
N ARG A 160 -23.21 -13.94 -22.25
CA ARG A 160 -24.22 -15.01 -22.22
C ARG A 160 -23.80 -16.38 -21.72
N GLY A 161 -24.35 -16.67 -20.58
CA GLY A 161 -25.10 -17.88 -20.25
C GLY A 161 -24.70 -19.14 -21.01
N THR A 162 -23.88 -19.96 -20.39
CA THR A 162 -23.94 -21.38 -20.55
C THR A 162 -24.15 -22.02 -19.19
N LYS A 163 -25.29 -22.70 -19.10
CA LYS A 163 -25.73 -23.49 -17.96
C LYS A 163 -24.61 -24.41 -17.46
N CYS A 164 -24.47 -24.42 -16.14
CA CYS A 164 -23.78 -25.51 -15.47
C CYS A 164 -24.30 -26.86 -15.94
N PRO A 165 -23.47 -27.82 -16.32
CA PRO A 165 -23.88 -29.21 -16.30
C PRO A 165 -23.74 -29.70 -14.86
N GLU A 166 -24.86 -30.08 -14.29
CA GLU A 166 -24.89 -30.92 -13.10
C GLU A 166 -24.40 -32.33 -13.44
N SER A 167 -23.80 -32.92 -12.42
CA SER A 167 -23.63 -34.37 -12.19
C SER A 167 -22.54 -35.11 -12.97
N GLY A 168 -21.66 -35.68 -12.18
CA GLY A 168 -20.85 -36.82 -12.59
C GLY A 168 -19.59 -37.01 -11.74
N SER A 169 -19.75 -37.60 -10.57
CA SER A 169 -18.88 -38.57 -9.89
C SER A 169 -17.35 -38.35 -9.81
N THR A 170 -16.90 -38.37 -8.55
CA THR A 170 -15.67 -39.02 -8.06
C THR A 170 -14.36 -38.68 -8.73
N GLY A 171 -13.77 -37.67 -8.20
CA GLY A 171 -12.32 -37.41 -8.25
C GLY A 171 -11.95 -36.59 -7.02
N LEU A 172 -11.21 -37.15 -6.10
CA LEU A 172 -10.69 -36.47 -4.91
C LEU A 172 -10.04 -35.14 -5.34
N ARG A 173 -10.78 -34.04 -5.24
CA ARG A 173 -10.17 -32.71 -5.18
C ARG A 173 -9.40 -32.67 -3.87
N LYS A 174 -8.08 -32.88 -3.95
CA LYS A 174 -7.14 -32.41 -2.95
C LYS A 174 -7.47 -30.93 -2.75
N VAL A 175 -8.17 -30.62 -1.66
CA VAL A 175 -8.35 -29.25 -1.20
C VAL A 175 -6.92 -28.78 -0.94
N LEU A 176 -6.38 -27.97 -1.83
CA LEU A 176 -5.13 -27.27 -1.60
C LEU A 176 -5.39 -26.35 -0.40
N GLN A 177 -5.03 -26.83 0.77
CA GLN A 177 -5.04 -26.03 2.00
C GLN A 177 -4.13 -24.83 1.72
N ARG A 178 -4.74 -23.64 1.65
CA ARG A 178 -3.96 -22.40 1.47
C ARG A 178 -3.04 -22.24 2.68
N ARG A 179 -1.77 -22.06 2.42
CA ARG A 179 -0.76 -21.81 3.45
C ARG A 179 -1.08 -20.54 4.20
N THR A 180 -0.79 -20.51 5.48
CA THR A 180 -1.03 -19.35 6.36
C THR A 180 0.27 -18.59 6.56
N VAL A 181 0.27 -17.31 6.25
CA VAL A 181 1.41 -16.40 6.42
C VAL A 181 1.06 -15.37 7.48
N LEU A 182 1.85 -15.29 8.53
CA LEU A 182 1.76 -14.26 9.55
C LEU A 182 2.65 -13.08 9.12
N VAL A 183 2.08 -11.89 9.07
CA VAL A 183 2.78 -10.64 8.79
C VAL A 183 2.78 -9.79 10.05
N ALA A 184 3.94 -9.60 10.66
CA ALA A 184 4.14 -8.69 11.78
C ALA A 184 4.66 -7.35 11.23
N GLU A 185 3.83 -6.32 11.29
CA GLU A 185 4.09 -4.99 10.72
C GLU A 185 3.19 -3.96 11.43
N ASP A 186 3.77 -2.94 12.03
CA ASP A 186 3.06 -1.91 12.78
C ASP A 186 2.44 -0.82 11.89
N VAL A 187 2.93 -0.69 10.65
CA VAL A 187 2.46 0.31 9.70
C VAL A 187 1.44 -0.30 8.74
N ASP A 188 0.18 0.12 8.86
CA ASP A 188 -0.95 -0.39 8.04
C ASP A 188 -0.68 -0.35 6.52
N SER A 189 0.00 0.70 6.03
CA SER A 189 0.32 0.81 4.60
C SER A 189 1.32 -0.23 4.11
N ASN A 190 2.28 -0.63 4.96
CA ASN A 190 3.24 -1.68 4.65
C ASN A 190 2.56 -3.06 4.68
N PHE A 191 1.70 -3.30 5.68
CA PHE A 191 0.89 -4.52 5.72
C PHE A 191 0.00 -4.64 4.48
N LEU A 192 -0.66 -3.56 4.07
CA LEU A 192 -1.52 -3.58 2.89
C LEU A 192 -0.73 -3.86 1.61
N LEU A 193 0.48 -3.30 1.49
CA LEU A 193 1.39 -3.63 0.39
C LEU A 193 1.68 -5.14 0.36
N LEU A 194 2.08 -5.71 1.49
CA LEU A 194 2.34 -7.15 1.61
C LEU A 194 1.09 -7.99 1.32
N LYS A 195 -0.08 -7.59 1.82
CA LYS A 195 -1.37 -8.21 1.53
C LYS A 195 -1.68 -8.21 0.03
N THR A 196 -1.40 -7.11 -0.64
CA THR A 196 -1.60 -6.99 -2.10
C THR A 196 -0.63 -7.89 -2.88
N LEU A 197 0.64 -7.93 -2.46
CA LEU A 197 1.68 -8.74 -3.10
C LEU A 197 1.47 -10.25 -2.87
N LEU A 198 1.07 -10.65 -1.67
CA LEU A 198 0.75 -12.04 -1.33
C LEU A 198 -0.54 -12.52 -2.01
N GLY A 199 -1.46 -11.59 -2.27
CA GLY A 199 -2.67 -11.82 -3.03
C GLY A 199 -3.58 -12.91 -2.44
N LYS A 200 -4.21 -13.68 -3.34
CA LYS A 200 -5.10 -14.79 -2.95
C LYS A 200 -4.36 -16.14 -2.77
N ARG A 201 -3.03 -16.13 -2.76
CA ARG A 201 -2.21 -17.35 -2.67
C ARG A 201 -2.18 -17.95 -1.27
N CYS A 202 -2.24 -17.10 -0.24
CA CYS A 202 -2.08 -17.47 1.16
C CYS A 202 -3.24 -16.93 2.01
N ASN A 203 -3.49 -17.59 3.15
CA ASN A 203 -4.25 -16.98 4.23
C ASN A 203 -3.33 -16.05 5.00
N LEU A 204 -3.77 -14.83 5.29
CA LEU A 204 -2.95 -13.84 5.97
C LEU A 204 -3.44 -13.60 7.38
N LEU A 205 -2.51 -13.64 8.32
CA LEU A 205 -2.66 -13.13 9.68
C LEU A 205 -1.87 -11.84 9.79
N TRP A 206 -2.34 -10.91 10.58
CA TRP A 206 -1.69 -9.61 10.80
C TRP A 206 -1.46 -9.35 12.28
N ALA A 207 -0.22 -9.16 12.66
CA ALA A 207 0.19 -8.72 13.98
C ALA A 207 0.72 -7.28 13.91
N LYS A 208 0.35 -6.44 14.87
CA LYS A 208 0.73 -5.02 14.91
C LYS A 208 1.98 -4.72 15.71
N ASP A 209 2.45 -5.69 16.48
CA ASP A 209 3.70 -5.63 17.23
C ASP A 209 4.25 -7.04 17.47
N GLY A 210 5.40 -7.13 18.15
CA GLY A 210 6.05 -8.40 18.42
C GLY A 210 5.28 -9.29 19.40
N GLU A 211 4.57 -8.72 20.37
CA GLU A 211 3.78 -9.46 21.33
C GLU A 211 2.57 -10.13 20.65
N ASP A 212 1.86 -9.37 19.82
CA ASP A 212 0.77 -9.89 19.02
C ASP A 212 1.26 -10.97 18.03
N ALA A 213 2.46 -10.79 17.44
CA ALA A 213 3.06 -11.79 16.56
C ALA A 213 3.34 -13.12 17.30
N VAL A 214 3.85 -13.08 18.52
CA VAL A 214 4.07 -14.29 19.34
C VAL A 214 2.75 -14.96 19.71
N ASN A 215 1.71 -14.18 20.04
CA ASN A 215 0.40 -14.70 20.39
C ASN A 215 -0.27 -15.37 19.20
N GLN A 216 -0.29 -14.71 18.04
CA GLN A 216 -0.84 -15.26 16.81
C GLN A 216 -0.07 -16.49 16.30
N PHE A 217 1.25 -16.51 16.49
CA PHE A 217 2.05 -17.70 16.20
C PHE A 217 1.60 -18.91 17.04
N LYS A 218 1.40 -18.73 18.35
CA LYS A 218 0.95 -19.80 19.24
C LYS A 218 -0.44 -20.32 18.90
N GLU A 219 -1.35 -19.42 18.54
CA GLU A 219 -2.74 -19.77 18.25
C GLU A 219 -2.91 -20.41 16.88
N HIS A 220 -2.23 -19.93 15.85
CA HIS A 220 -2.52 -20.29 14.47
C HIS A 220 -1.45 -21.12 13.78
N GLN A 221 -0.25 -21.24 14.35
CA GLN A 221 0.89 -21.97 13.81
C GLN A 221 1.09 -21.74 12.28
N PRO A 222 1.44 -20.51 11.87
CA PRO A 222 1.58 -20.17 10.46
C PRO A 222 2.72 -20.93 9.78
N ASP A 223 2.59 -21.13 8.46
CA ASP A 223 3.60 -21.78 7.63
C ASP A 223 4.81 -20.89 7.32
N LEU A 224 4.67 -19.56 7.45
CA LEU A 224 5.70 -18.55 7.24
C LEU A 224 5.40 -17.32 8.09
N ILE A 225 6.44 -16.68 8.63
CA ILE A 225 6.34 -15.40 9.32
C ILE A 225 7.17 -14.35 8.56
N LEU A 226 6.56 -13.24 8.20
CA LEU A 226 7.23 -12.02 7.73
C LEU A 226 7.27 -11.06 8.92
N MET A 227 8.45 -10.79 9.45
CA MET A 227 8.67 -10.08 10.72
C MET A 227 9.36 -8.74 10.49
N ASP A 228 8.66 -7.63 10.71
CA ASP A 228 9.35 -6.34 10.78
C ASP A 228 10.28 -6.30 12.01
N ILE A 229 11.49 -5.82 11.81
CA ILE A 229 12.47 -5.68 12.89
C ILE A 229 12.06 -4.56 13.84
N LYS A 230 11.55 -3.44 13.31
CA LYS A 230 11.23 -2.24 14.11
C LYS A 230 9.75 -2.10 14.34
N MET A 231 9.28 -2.55 15.48
CA MET A 231 7.89 -2.41 15.93
C MET A 231 7.83 -1.82 17.34
N PRO A 232 6.72 -1.18 17.75
CA PRO A 232 6.52 -0.69 19.10
C PRO A 232 6.36 -1.85 20.09
N HIS A 233 6.50 -1.57 21.39
CA HIS A 233 6.38 -2.48 22.53
C HIS A 233 7.43 -3.60 22.52
N MET A 234 7.29 -4.58 21.66
CA MET A 234 8.23 -5.68 21.45
C MET A 234 8.75 -5.61 20.00
N ASP A 235 10.07 -5.51 19.84
CA ASP A 235 10.69 -5.50 18.51
C ASP A 235 10.68 -6.90 17.86
N GLY A 236 10.86 -6.94 16.52
CA GLY A 236 10.79 -8.19 15.79
C GLY A 236 11.93 -9.17 16.11
N LEU A 237 13.08 -8.70 16.58
CA LEU A 237 14.18 -9.57 16.98
C LEU A 237 13.86 -10.28 18.30
N GLU A 238 13.26 -9.56 19.24
CA GLU A 238 12.81 -10.11 20.50
C GLU A 238 11.67 -11.12 20.28
N ALA A 239 10.67 -10.76 19.47
CA ALA A 239 9.60 -11.66 19.06
C ALA A 239 10.15 -12.93 18.37
N THR A 240 11.13 -12.78 17.49
CA THR A 240 11.80 -13.92 16.83
C THR A 240 12.45 -14.86 17.84
N ARG A 241 13.21 -14.33 18.81
CA ARG A 241 13.83 -15.17 19.87
C ARG A 241 12.78 -15.92 20.67
N LEU A 242 11.67 -15.27 21.02
CA LEU A 242 10.56 -15.90 21.73
C LEU A 242 9.90 -17.00 20.88
N ILE A 243 9.61 -16.74 19.60
CA ILE A 243 9.05 -17.76 18.71
C ILE A 243 10.01 -18.94 18.56
N ARG A 244 11.32 -18.70 18.46
CA ARG A 244 12.34 -19.75 18.39
C ARG A 244 12.43 -20.61 19.67
N SER A 245 12.02 -20.08 20.81
CA SER A 245 11.91 -20.89 22.03
C SER A 245 10.77 -21.91 21.98
N TYR A 246 9.74 -21.68 21.13
CA TYR A 246 8.62 -22.58 20.92
C TYR A 246 8.75 -23.46 19.66
N SER A 247 9.33 -22.93 18.58
CA SER A 247 9.51 -23.64 17.31
C SER A 247 10.82 -23.26 16.64
N LYS A 248 11.56 -24.27 16.22
CA LYS A 248 12.78 -24.12 15.41
C LYS A 248 12.50 -24.27 13.91
N GLU A 249 11.28 -24.69 13.53
CA GLU A 249 10.95 -25.14 12.17
C GLU A 249 10.23 -24.09 11.35
N VAL A 250 9.40 -23.21 11.99
CA VAL A 250 8.65 -22.21 11.24
C VAL A 250 9.62 -21.22 10.58
N PRO A 251 9.54 -21.01 9.25
CA PRO A 251 10.39 -20.02 8.59
C PRO A 251 10.04 -18.60 9.05
N ILE A 252 11.07 -17.82 9.44
CA ILE A 252 10.93 -16.41 9.83
C ILE A 252 11.81 -15.58 8.91
N VAL A 253 11.19 -14.69 8.14
CA VAL A 253 11.87 -13.77 7.23
C VAL A 253 11.78 -12.36 7.77
N ALA A 254 12.92 -11.74 8.08
CA ALA A 254 12.98 -10.38 8.59
C ALA A 254 12.65 -9.35 7.50
N LEU A 255 11.87 -8.33 7.85
CA LEU A 255 11.64 -7.14 7.02
C LEU A 255 12.49 -6.00 7.58
N THR A 256 13.46 -5.50 6.81
CA THR A 256 14.40 -4.46 7.27
C THR A 256 14.38 -3.23 6.38
N ALA A 257 14.45 -2.04 6.99
CA ALA A 257 14.54 -0.77 6.26
C ALA A 257 15.95 -0.52 5.67
N PHE A 258 16.99 -1.21 6.19
CA PHE A 258 18.39 -0.98 5.81
C PHE A 258 19.05 -2.29 5.38
N ALA A 259 19.82 -2.20 4.29
CA ALA A 259 20.60 -3.31 3.76
C ALA A 259 22.03 -3.41 4.37
N PHE A 260 22.23 -2.82 5.57
CA PHE A 260 23.54 -2.90 6.22
C PHE A 260 23.80 -4.31 6.75
N GLU A 261 25.03 -4.79 6.61
CA GLU A 261 25.46 -6.12 7.09
C GLU A 261 25.15 -6.31 8.58
N SER A 262 25.27 -5.25 9.40
CA SER A 262 24.97 -5.29 10.83
C SER A 262 23.50 -5.65 11.17
N ASP A 263 22.53 -5.26 10.37
CA ASP A 263 21.11 -5.57 10.62
C ASP A 263 20.76 -6.99 10.17
N LYS A 264 21.46 -7.47 9.14
CA LYS A 264 21.42 -8.86 8.70
C LYS A 264 21.93 -9.82 9.79
N ASP A 265 23.13 -9.53 10.30
CA ASP A 265 23.76 -10.36 11.31
C ASP A 265 22.90 -10.45 12.56
N ARG A 266 22.33 -9.34 13.02
CA ARG A 266 21.41 -9.30 14.15
C ARG A 266 20.12 -10.11 13.91
N ALA A 267 19.56 -10.09 12.70
CA ALA A 267 18.38 -10.87 12.36
C ALA A 267 18.68 -12.37 12.37
N ILE A 268 19.83 -12.78 11.80
CA ILE A 268 20.29 -14.18 11.80
C ILE A 268 20.60 -14.64 13.23
N GLU A 269 21.29 -13.84 14.03
CA GLU A 269 21.57 -14.14 15.45
C GLU A 269 20.28 -14.28 16.27
N ALA A 270 19.24 -13.52 15.95
CA ALA A 270 17.93 -13.66 16.59
C ALA A 270 17.19 -14.93 16.16
N GLY A 271 17.60 -15.59 15.07
CA GLY A 271 17.02 -16.82 14.55
C GLY A 271 16.14 -16.65 13.30
N CYS A 272 16.25 -15.55 12.57
CA CYS A 272 15.62 -15.42 11.25
C CYS A 272 16.32 -16.32 10.22
N ASP A 273 15.56 -16.90 9.30
CA ASP A 273 16.06 -17.78 8.24
C ASP A 273 16.45 -17.01 6.97
N ASP A 274 15.87 -15.79 6.81
CA ASP A 274 16.11 -14.95 5.63
C ASP A 274 15.72 -13.49 5.96
N PHE A 275 15.94 -12.59 5.00
CA PHE A 275 15.55 -11.19 5.15
C PHE A 275 15.08 -10.61 3.82
N LEU A 276 14.20 -9.61 3.89
CA LEU A 276 13.75 -8.77 2.79
C LEU A 276 13.96 -7.30 3.14
N THR A 277 14.48 -6.54 2.18
CA THR A 277 14.65 -5.09 2.36
C THR A 277 13.36 -4.36 2.00
N LYS A 278 12.96 -3.41 2.83
CA LYS A 278 11.86 -2.49 2.54
C LYS A 278 12.31 -1.38 1.57
N PRO A 279 11.52 -1.01 0.56
CA PRO A 279 10.19 -1.55 0.24
C PRO A 279 10.30 -2.95 -0.37
N VAL A 280 9.46 -3.87 0.13
CA VAL A 280 9.43 -5.26 -0.35
C VAL A 280 9.00 -5.31 -1.81
N SER A 281 9.84 -5.86 -2.67
CA SER A 281 9.49 -6.06 -4.08
C SER A 281 8.76 -7.38 -4.29
N GLN A 282 7.88 -7.42 -5.29
CA GLN A 282 7.13 -8.63 -5.64
C GLN A 282 8.08 -9.82 -5.94
N ASN A 283 9.11 -9.60 -6.76
CA ASN A 283 10.06 -10.64 -7.11
C ASN A 283 10.82 -11.21 -5.91
N ALA A 284 11.17 -10.36 -4.93
CA ALA A 284 11.85 -10.82 -3.73
C ALA A 284 10.91 -11.64 -2.84
N LEU A 285 9.65 -11.19 -2.70
CA LEU A 285 8.64 -11.90 -1.94
C LEU A 285 8.25 -13.24 -2.58
N GLU A 286 8.12 -13.29 -3.91
CA GLU A 286 7.85 -14.54 -4.64
C GLU A 286 8.95 -15.59 -4.43
N LYS A 287 10.22 -15.18 -4.46
CA LYS A 287 11.34 -16.08 -4.15
C LYS A 287 11.26 -16.66 -2.74
N VAL A 288 10.85 -15.85 -1.76
CA VAL A 288 10.65 -16.30 -0.38
C VAL A 288 9.49 -17.29 -0.30
N LEU A 289 8.36 -17.00 -0.96
CA LEU A 289 7.23 -17.92 -1.00
C LEU A 289 7.59 -19.26 -1.67
N ASP A 290 8.27 -19.22 -2.80
CA ASP A 290 8.71 -20.41 -3.51
C ASP A 290 9.72 -21.26 -2.70
N LYS A 291 10.51 -20.60 -1.83
CA LYS A 291 11.48 -21.26 -0.97
C LYS A 291 10.83 -21.92 0.25
N TYR A 292 9.90 -21.23 0.90
CA TYR A 292 9.37 -21.62 2.22
C TYR A 292 7.92 -22.08 2.21
N VAL A 293 7.11 -21.75 1.19
CA VAL A 293 5.68 -22.01 1.11
C VAL A 293 5.38 -22.90 -0.11
N LYS A 294 5.91 -24.11 -0.10
CA LYS A 294 5.69 -25.11 -1.19
C LYS A 294 4.35 -25.83 -1.06
#